data_62f247892050bb57419fda97616f5c8e
#
_entry.id   62f247892050bb57419fda97616f5c8e
#
_cell.length_a   1.000
_cell.length_b   1.000
_cell.length_c   1.000
_cell.angle_alpha   90.00
_cell.angle_beta   90.00
_cell.angle_gamma   90.00
#
_symmetry.space_group_name_H-M   'P 1'
#
loop_
_entity.id
_entity.type
_entity.pdbx_description
1 polymer ?
#
loop_
_entity_poly.entity_id
_entity_poly.type
_entity_poly.pdbx_seq_one_letter_code
_entity_poly.pdbx_strand_id
1 'polypeptide(L)'
;MESAIQIQNVWKIFGNTSKEALDAIQNKKISKHEALERFNSVIGVSDVSFNVKKGEIFCVMGLSGSGKSTLVRHINRLLEPTSGKILINNQDVMQFDKENLRELRNKKIGMVFQNFALMPHRSVLDNIAMPLEIRGVSKNDRLDVANNILNVVELQGWGNKYAHELSGGMQQRVGL
;
A
#
# COMPACT_ATOMS: atom_id res chain seq x y z
N MET A 1 5.20 10.58 -22.70
CA MET A 1 5.89 10.25 -21.41
C MET A 1 5.36 8.93 -20.90
N GLU A 2 6.25 8.06 -20.45
CA GLU A 2 5.88 6.72 -19.99
C GLU A 2 5.17 6.76 -18.63
N SER A 3 4.03 6.06 -18.50
CA SER A 3 3.30 5.95 -17.25
C SER A 3 3.97 4.92 -16.33
N ALA A 4 4.24 5.31 -15.08
CA ALA A 4 4.71 4.40 -14.05
C ALA A 4 3.56 3.56 -13.48
N ILE A 5 2.39 4.18 -13.29
CA ILE A 5 1.18 3.52 -12.77
C ILE A 5 0.01 3.92 -13.64
N GLN A 6 -0.85 2.94 -13.96
CA GLN A 6 -2.13 3.18 -14.61
C GLN A 6 -3.22 2.44 -13.84
N ILE A 7 -4.24 3.16 -13.46
CA ILE A 7 -5.46 2.64 -12.82
C ILE A 7 -6.57 2.75 -13.85
N GLN A 8 -7.28 1.65 -14.14
CA GLN A 8 -8.29 1.58 -15.19
C GLN A 8 -9.57 0.97 -14.65
N ASN A 9 -10.61 1.79 -14.53
CA ASN A 9 -11.97 1.43 -14.09
C ASN A 9 -11.98 0.56 -12.81
N VAL A 10 -11.18 0.95 -11.82
CA VAL A 10 -11.03 0.18 -10.59
C VAL A 10 -12.24 0.37 -9.68
N TRP A 11 -12.83 -0.75 -9.29
CA TRP A 11 -13.89 -0.86 -8.31
C TRP A 11 -13.43 -1.68 -7.11
N LYS A 12 -13.83 -1.26 -5.93
CA LYS A 12 -13.74 -2.10 -4.72
C LYS A 12 -15.06 -2.06 -3.96
N ILE A 13 -15.66 -3.23 -3.86
CA ILE A 13 -16.86 -3.46 -3.07
C ILE A 13 -16.51 -4.50 -2.00
N PHE A 14 -16.79 -4.16 -0.76
CA PHE A 14 -16.62 -5.05 0.38
C PHE A 14 -17.95 -5.75 0.68
N GLY A 15 -17.93 -7.04 0.88
CA GLY A 15 -19.09 -7.88 1.14
C GLY A 15 -18.97 -9.22 0.42
N ASN A 16 -19.77 -10.20 0.85
CA ASN A 16 -19.72 -11.56 0.28
C ASN A 16 -20.33 -11.61 -1.14
N THR A 17 -21.22 -10.68 -1.49
CA THR A 17 -21.91 -10.57 -2.76
C THR A 17 -21.40 -9.39 -3.58
N SER A 18 -20.10 -9.10 -3.49
CA SER A 18 -19.50 -7.91 -4.11
C SER A 18 -19.60 -7.87 -5.64
N LYS A 19 -19.61 -9.02 -6.30
CA LYS A 19 -19.77 -9.12 -7.77
C LYS A 19 -21.20 -8.84 -8.21
N GLU A 20 -22.17 -9.42 -7.52
CA GLU A 20 -23.61 -9.20 -7.77
C GLU A 20 -23.98 -7.74 -7.48
N ALA A 21 -23.42 -7.16 -6.43
CA ALA A 21 -23.59 -5.75 -6.12
C ALA A 21 -23.00 -4.85 -7.23
N LEU A 22 -21.80 -5.17 -7.75
CA LEU A 22 -21.19 -4.45 -8.85
C LEU A 22 -22.08 -4.51 -10.12
N ASP A 23 -22.53 -5.68 -10.48
CA ASP A 23 -23.43 -5.90 -11.62
C ASP A 23 -24.74 -5.09 -11.49
N ALA A 24 -25.32 -5.07 -10.29
CA ALA A 24 -26.52 -4.29 -10.02
C ALA A 24 -26.26 -2.78 -10.13
N ILE A 25 -25.10 -2.30 -9.66
CA ILE A 25 -24.72 -0.89 -9.75
C ILE A 25 -24.52 -0.49 -11.22
N GLN A 26 -23.77 -1.28 -11.98
CA GLN A 26 -23.42 -0.96 -13.36
C GLN A 26 -24.62 -1.10 -14.31
N ASN A 27 -25.40 -2.16 -14.16
CA ASN A 27 -26.50 -2.47 -15.10
C ASN A 27 -27.84 -1.88 -14.64
N LYS A 28 -28.13 -1.83 -13.35
CA LYS A 28 -29.42 -1.38 -12.79
C LYS A 28 -29.36 0.02 -12.20
N LYS A 29 -28.17 0.66 -12.20
CA LYS A 29 -27.94 2.01 -11.67
C LYS A 29 -28.44 2.21 -10.24
N ILE A 30 -28.30 1.19 -9.37
CA ILE A 30 -28.68 1.33 -7.96
C ILE A 30 -27.71 2.25 -7.21
N SER A 31 -28.20 2.93 -6.19
CA SER A 31 -27.39 3.80 -5.33
C SER A 31 -26.47 3.01 -4.39
N LYS A 32 -25.51 3.71 -3.77
CA LYS A 32 -24.65 3.11 -2.72
C LYS A 32 -25.48 2.59 -1.53
N HIS A 33 -26.54 3.29 -1.18
CA HIS A 33 -27.44 2.90 -0.09
C HIS A 33 -28.19 1.61 -0.43
N GLU A 34 -28.76 1.53 -1.63
CA GLU A 34 -29.43 0.32 -2.11
C GLU A 34 -28.48 -0.87 -2.21
N ALA A 35 -27.20 -0.65 -2.57
CA ALA A 35 -26.20 -1.70 -2.57
C ALA A 35 -25.93 -2.25 -1.16
N LEU A 36 -25.87 -1.37 -0.16
CA LEU A 36 -25.73 -1.78 1.24
C LEU A 36 -26.95 -2.57 1.71
N GLU A 37 -28.15 -2.07 1.46
CA GLU A 37 -29.40 -2.70 1.93
C GLU A 37 -29.65 -4.08 1.27
N ARG A 38 -29.51 -4.16 -0.07
CA ARG A 38 -29.83 -5.36 -0.84
C ARG A 38 -28.76 -6.43 -0.81
N PHE A 39 -27.49 -6.02 -0.76
CA PHE A 39 -26.35 -6.93 -0.90
C PHE A 39 -25.47 -6.99 0.35
N ASN A 40 -25.79 -6.24 1.39
CA ASN A 40 -24.93 -6.05 2.57
C ASN A 40 -23.48 -5.72 2.16
N SER A 41 -23.33 -4.84 1.17
CA SER A 41 -22.06 -4.54 0.49
C SER A 41 -21.73 -3.06 0.55
N VAL A 42 -20.48 -2.73 0.90
CA VAL A 42 -19.98 -1.35 1.03
C VAL A 42 -19.07 -1.02 -0.15
N ILE A 43 -19.36 0.08 -0.86
CA ILE A 43 -18.53 0.57 -1.96
C ILE A 43 -17.36 1.37 -1.37
N GLY A 44 -16.16 0.82 -1.48
CA GLY A 44 -14.92 1.45 -1.04
C GLY A 44 -14.25 2.30 -2.13
N VAL A 45 -14.29 1.84 -3.38
CA VAL A 45 -13.78 2.56 -4.57
C VAL A 45 -14.77 2.37 -5.70
N SER A 46 -15.07 3.43 -6.45
CA SER A 46 -16.10 3.45 -7.49
C SER A 46 -15.54 4.02 -8.79
N ASP A 47 -15.31 3.17 -9.77
CA ASP A 47 -14.90 3.50 -11.16
C ASP A 47 -13.76 4.51 -11.26
N VAL A 48 -12.65 4.21 -10.61
CA VAL A 48 -11.50 5.12 -10.57
C VAL A 48 -10.54 4.80 -11.71
N SER A 49 -10.19 5.84 -12.49
CA SER A 49 -9.17 5.76 -13.55
C SER A 49 -8.25 6.97 -13.51
N PHE A 50 -6.94 6.75 -13.55
CA PHE A 50 -5.91 7.78 -13.70
C PHE A 50 -4.56 7.16 -14.06
N ASN A 51 -3.63 8.02 -14.48
CA ASN A 51 -2.27 7.64 -14.81
C ASN A 51 -1.29 8.49 -13.99
N VAL A 52 -0.22 7.87 -13.52
CA VAL A 52 0.91 8.55 -12.87
C VAL A 52 2.14 8.36 -13.75
N LYS A 53 2.81 9.44 -14.12
CA LYS A 53 4.01 9.42 -14.95
C LYS A 53 5.25 9.08 -14.13
N LYS A 54 6.31 8.64 -14.78
CA LYS A 54 7.62 8.49 -14.11
C LYS A 54 8.10 9.83 -13.57
N GLY A 55 8.55 9.85 -12.31
CA GLY A 55 9.03 11.07 -11.63
C GLY A 55 7.93 12.03 -11.16
N GLU A 56 6.66 11.68 -11.34
CA GLU A 56 5.54 12.52 -10.91
C GLU A 56 5.21 12.33 -9.43
N ILE A 57 4.91 13.41 -8.72
CA ILE A 57 4.24 13.39 -7.42
C ILE A 57 2.75 13.51 -7.66
N PHE A 58 2.00 12.45 -7.38
CA PHE A 58 0.56 12.40 -7.56
C PHE A 58 -0.15 12.37 -6.20
N CYS A 59 -1.02 13.34 -5.95
CA CYS A 59 -1.75 13.47 -4.69
C CYS A 59 -3.19 12.99 -4.82
N VAL A 60 -3.63 12.09 -3.92
CA VAL A 60 -5.02 11.66 -3.79
C VAL A 60 -5.64 12.33 -2.59
N MET A 61 -6.58 13.24 -2.81
CA MET A 61 -7.26 14.01 -1.77
C MET A 61 -8.73 13.62 -1.63
N GLY A 62 -9.30 13.87 -0.47
CA GLY A 62 -10.72 13.60 -0.17
C GLY A 62 -10.96 13.47 1.33
N LEU A 63 -12.23 13.46 1.73
CA LEU A 63 -12.65 13.35 3.13
C LEU A 63 -12.28 11.99 3.76
N SER A 64 -12.32 11.91 5.09
CA SER A 64 -12.17 10.63 5.78
C SER A 64 -13.25 9.64 5.29
N GLY A 65 -12.87 8.37 5.12
CA GLY A 65 -13.79 7.35 4.59
C GLY A 65 -14.02 7.36 3.08
N SER A 66 -13.43 8.30 2.31
CA SER A 66 -13.63 8.37 0.83
C SER A 66 -12.91 7.29 0.01
N GLY A 67 -12.24 6.32 0.64
CA GLY A 67 -11.58 5.21 -0.06
C GLY A 67 -10.12 5.44 -0.47
N LYS A 68 -9.49 6.57 -0.12
CA LYS A 68 -8.08 6.88 -0.49
C LYS A 68 -7.10 5.78 -0.12
N SER A 69 -7.09 5.37 1.15
CA SER A 69 -6.20 4.30 1.62
C SER A 69 -6.52 2.95 0.99
N THR A 70 -7.79 2.69 0.67
CA THR A 70 -8.23 1.52 -0.07
C THR A 70 -7.65 1.52 -1.48
N LEU A 71 -7.75 2.65 -2.19
CA LEU A 71 -7.21 2.83 -3.53
C LEU A 71 -5.69 2.62 -3.57
N VAL A 72 -4.94 3.24 -2.64
CA VAL A 72 -3.47 3.09 -2.56
C VAL A 72 -3.07 1.62 -2.32
N ARG A 73 -3.83 0.88 -1.48
CA ARG A 73 -3.56 -0.54 -1.22
C ARG A 73 -3.84 -1.45 -2.40
N HIS A 74 -4.55 -1.01 -3.41
CA HIS A 74 -4.70 -1.77 -4.65
C HIS A 74 -3.44 -1.71 -5.52
N ILE A 75 -2.68 -0.61 -5.50
CA ILE A 75 -1.49 -0.43 -6.32
C ILE A 75 -0.45 -1.52 -6.05
N ASN A 76 -0.24 -1.87 -4.78
CA ASN A 76 0.66 -2.95 -4.38
C ASN A 76 -0.05 -4.30 -4.15
N ARG A 77 -1.34 -4.38 -4.56
CA ARG A 77 -2.19 -5.56 -4.42
C ARG A 77 -2.26 -6.11 -2.98
N LEU A 78 -2.16 -5.23 -1.96
CA LEU A 78 -2.52 -5.58 -0.58
C LEU A 78 -4.03 -5.79 -0.44
N LEU A 79 -4.80 -5.12 -1.29
CA LEU A 79 -6.23 -5.38 -1.50
C LEU A 79 -6.46 -5.66 -2.98
N GLU A 80 -7.18 -6.73 -3.27
CA GLU A 80 -7.62 -7.01 -4.65
C GLU A 80 -8.86 -6.18 -4.98
N PRO A 81 -8.89 -5.50 -6.13
CA PRO A 81 -10.09 -4.83 -6.61
C PRO A 81 -11.18 -5.84 -6.94
N THR A 82 -12.44 -5.41 -6.89
CA THR A 82 -13.58 -6.22 -7.36
C THR A 82 -13.61 -6.29 -8.88
N SER A 83 -13.19 -5.20 -9.54
CA SER A 83 -13.08 -5.07 -11.00
C SER A 83 -12.08 -3.99 -11.37
N GLY A 84 -11.66 -3.97 -12.64
CA GLY A 84 -10.71 -3.01 -13.20
C GLY A 84 -9.31 -3.59 -13.34
N LYS A 85 -8.37 -2.76 -13.80
CA LYS A 85 -6.97 -3.13 -14.03
C LYS A 85 -6.02 -2.15 -13.36
N ILE A 86 -4.87 -2.67 -12.95
CA ILE A 86 -3.79 -1.88 -12.37
C ILE A 86 -2.50 -2.28 -13.07
N LEU A 87 -1.91 -1.35 -13.80
CA LEU A 87 -0.66 -1.58 -14.49
C LEU A 87 0.46 -0.81 -13.79
N ILE A 88 1.59 -1.47 -13.58
CA ILE A 88 2.84 -0.87 -13.10
C ILE A 88 3.89 -1.14 -14.17
N ASN A 89 4.48 -0.07 -14.71
CA ASN A 89 5.39 -0.15 -15.86
C ASN A 89 4.80 -1.00 -17.01
N ASN A 90 3.53 -0.77 -17.35
CA ASN A 90 2.74 -1.46 -18.37
C ASN A 90 2.47 -2.96 -18.10
N GLN A 91 2.77 -3.48 -16.91
CA GLN A 91 2.47 -4.85 -16.53
C GLN A 91 1.24 -4.90 -15.62
N ASP A 92 0.24 -5.70 -15.97
CA ASP A 92 -0.97 -5.86 -15.15
C ASP A 92 -0.65 -6.67 -13.89
N VAL A 93 -0.64 -6.00 -12.74
CA VAL A 93 -0.31 -6.62 -11.44
C VAL A 93 -1.34 -7.66 -11.01
N MET A 94 -2.53 -7.66 -11.60
CA MET A 94 -3.56 -8.64 -11.29
C MET A 94 -3.25 -10.01 -11.88
N GLN A 95 -2.41 -10.06 -12.92
CA GLN A 95 -1.96 -11.29 -13.56
C GLN A 95 -0.71 -11.90 -12.90
N PHE A 96 -0.10 -11.21 -11.94
CA PHE A 96 1.10 -11.69 -11.28
C PHE A 96 0.77 -12.87 -10.37
N ASP A 97 1.59 -13.91 -10.47
CA ASP A 97 1.64 -15.00 -9.49
C ASP A 97 2.26 -14.50 -8.15
N LYS A 98 2.38 -15.40 -7.18
CA LYS A 98 2.90 -15.06 -5.84
C LYS A 98 4.36 -14.61 -5.88
N GLU A 99 5.16 -15.15 -6.77
CA GLU A 99 6.59 -14.86 -6.87
C GLU A 99 6.81 -13.50 -7.52
N ASN A 100 6.21 -13.24 -8.66
CA ASN A 100 6.26 -11.95 -9.34
C ASN A 100 5.70 -10.81 -8.46
N LEU A 101 4.62 -11.08 -7.71
CA LEU A 101 4.06 -10.10 -6.78
C LEU A 101 5.01 -9.80 -5.61
N ARG A 102 5.71 -10.82 -5.10
CA ARG A 102 6.74 -10.65 -4.07
C ARG A 102 7.91 -9.82 -4.61
N GLU A 103 8.36 -10.11 -5.82
CA GLU A 103 9.44 -9.36 -6.47
C GLU A 103 9.05 -7.89 -6.69
N LEU A 104 7.85 -7.62 -7.18
CA LEU A 104 7.31 -6.27 -7.33
C LEU A 104 7.37 -5.49 -6.02
N ARG A 105 6.85 -6.07 -4.93
CA ARG A 105 6.84 -5.45 -3.60
C ARG A 105 8.24 -5.25 -3.01
N ASN A 106 9.16 -6.17 -3.30
CA ASN A 106 10.52 -6.11 -2.76
C ASN A 106 11.42 -5.13 -3.50
N LYS A 107 11.22 -4.95 -4.81
CA LYS A 107 12.18 -4.23 -5.67
C LYS A 107 11.63 -2.96 -6.33
N LYS A 108 10.30 -2.84 -6.46
CA LYS A 108 9.68 -1.79 -7.29
C LYS A 108 8.74 -0.87 -6.53
N ILE A 109 8.19 -1.29 -5.39
CA ILE A 109 7.23 -0.51 -4.61
C ILE A 109 7.70 -0.38 -3.17
N GLY A 110 7.83 0.87 -2.68
CA GLY A 110 7.88 1.17 -1.26
C GLY A 110 6.50 1.64 -0.78
N MET A 111 6.14 1.31 0.44
CA MET A 111 4.90 1.79 1.07
C MET A 111 5.15 2.24 2.50
N VAL A 112 4.80 3.48 2.79
CA VAL A 112 4.78 4.02 4.15
C VAL A 112 3.36 3.89 4.71
N PHE A 113 3.24 3.25 5.87
CA PHE A 113 1.94 3.01 6.51
C PHE A 113 1.57 4.12 7.48
N GLN A 114 0.27 4.42 7.60
CA GLN A 114 -0.26 5.42 8.53
C GLN A 114 0.13 5.17 10.00
N ASN A 115 0.18 3.89 10.39
CA ASN A 115 0.56 3.46 11.74
C ASN A 115 2.00 2.96 11.78
N PHE A 116 2.87 3.49 10.91
CA PHE A 116 4.31 3.25 10.81
C PHE A 116 4.71 1.79 10.57
N ALA A 117 3.87 0.81 10.89
CA ALA A 117 4.07 -0.63 10.74
C ALA A 117 5.34 -1.18 11.44
N LEU A 118 5.79 -0.52 12.51
CA LEU A 118 6.94 -0.97 13.27
C LEU A 118 6.61 -2.20 14.11
N MET A 119 7.52 -3.15 14.14
CA MET A 119 7.44 -4.35 14.99
C MET A 119 7.74 -3.97 16.44
N PRO A 120 6.77 -4.04 17.37
CA PRO A 120 6.95 -3.54 18.74
C PRO A 120 7.97 -4.33 19.56
N HIS A 121 8.24 -5.57 19.18
CA HIS A 121 9.19 -6.48 19.82
C HIS A 121 10.60 -6.41 19.23
N ARG A 122 10.82 -5.55 18.22
CA ARG A 122 12.13 -5.30 17.60
C ARG A 122 12.65 -3.93 17.97
N SER A 123 13.97 -3.81 18.06
CA SER A 123 14.63 -2.51 18.20
C SER A 123 14.40 -1.63 16.96
N VAL A 124 14.67 -0.35 17.07
CA VAL A 124 14.64 0.60 15.93
C VAL A 124 15.57 0.12 14.82
N LEU A 125 16.80 -0.28 15.18
CA LEU A 125 17.79 -0.79 14.23
C LEU A 125 17.30 -2.05 13.51
N ASP A 126 16.69 -2.99 14.26
CA ASP A 126 16.14 -4.22 13.68
C ASP A 126 14.90 -3.96 12.80
N ASN A 127 14.08 -2.96 13.14
CA ASN A 127 12.97 -2.53 12.28
C ASN A 127 13.48 -1.99 10.92
N ILE A 128 14.51 -1.13 10.95
CA ILE A 128 15.13 -0.60 9.73
C ILE A 128 15.81 -1.71 8.92
N ALA A 129 16.46 -2.68 9.59
CA ALA A 129 17.13 -3.80 8.95
C ALA A 129 16.19 -4.87 8.39
N MET A 130 14.93 -4.92 8.83
CA MET A 130 13.97 -5.98 8.52
C MET A 130 13.74 -6.20 7.00
N PRO A 131 13.58 -5.17 6.17
CA PRO A 131 13.43 -5.37 4.71
C PRO A 131 14.62 -6.09 4.07
N LEU A 132 15.84 -5.83 4.56
CA LEU A 132 17.05 -6.49 4.09
C LEU A 132 17.16 -7.92 4.62
N GLU A 133 16.71 -8.16 5.85
CA GLU A 133 16.58 -9.50 6.43
C GLU A 133 15.66 -10.40 5.59
N ILE A 134 14.49 -9.89 5.20
CA ILE A 134 13.53 -10.61 4.35
C ILE A 134 14.15 -10.94 2.97
N ARG A 135 15.06 -10.09 2.47
CA ARG A 135 15.80 -10.31 1.22
C ARG A 135 16.99 -11.25 1.36
N GLY A 136 17.27 -11.78 2.56
CA GLY A 136 18.38 -12.70 2.82
C GLY A 136 19.75 -12.04 2.93
N VAL A 137 19.83 -10.72 3.14
CA VAL A 137 21.10 -10.01 3.35
C VAL A 137 21.71 -10.43 4.68
N SER A 138 23.05 -10.60 4.71
CA SER A 138 23.78 -11.01 5.92
C SER A 138 23.51 -10.05 7.09
N LYS A 139 23.62 -10.55 8.33
CA LYS A 139 23.35 -9.75 9.53
C LYS A 139 24.25 -8.51 9.61
N ASN A 140 25.52 -8.66 9.30
CA ASN A 140 26.48 -7.57 9.39
C ASN A 140 26.14 -6.48 8.34
N ASP A 141 25.98 -6.87 7.09
CA ASP A 141 25.68 -5.93 6.01
C ASP A 141 24.37 -5.17 6.24
N ARG A 142 23.30 -5.87 6.68
CA ARG A 142 22.02 -5.20 6.92
C ARG A 142 22.04 -4.25 8.11
N LEU A 143 22.83 -4.55 9.16
CA LEU A 143 22.99 -3.66 10.30
C LEU A 143 23.84 -2.44 9.95
N ASP A 144 24.87 -2.60 9.13
CA ASP A 144 25.66 -1.47 8.62
C ASP A 144 24.81 -0.51 7.80
N VAL A 145 23.97 -1.04 6.88
CA VAL A 145 23.01 -0.23 6.14
C VAL A 145 22.01 0.45 7.09
N ALA A 146 21.46 -0.29 8.06
CA ALA A 146 20.50 0.27 9.02
C ALA A 146 21.09 1.39 9.88
N ASN A 147 22.35 1.27 10.31
CA ASN A 147 23.07 2.35 11.01
C ASN A 147 23.26 3.59 10.14
N ASN A 148 23.58 3.41 8.87
CA ASN A 148 23.66 4.54 7.93
C ASN A 148 22.30 5.23 7.75
N ILE A 149 21.21 4.47 7.65
CA ILE A 149 19.86 5.03 7.58
C ILE A 149 19.50 5.80 8.85
N LEU A 150 19.86 5.30 10.05
CA LEU A 150 19.67 6.06 11.31
C LEU A 150 20.31 7.45 11.26
N ASN A 151 21.46 7.57 10.62
CA ASN A 151 22.12 8.88 10.43
C ASN A 151 21.30 9.76 9.46
N VAL A 152 20.83 9.21 8.34
CA VAL A 152 20.05 9.95 7.33
C VAL A 152 18.74 10.48 7.90
N VAL A 153 18.07 9.68 8.77
CA VAL A 153 16.80 10.09 9.39
C VAL A 153 16.97 10.83 10.72
N GLU A 154 18.20 11.20 11.07
CA GLU A 154 18.54 11.96 12.30
C GLU A 154 18.07 11.25 13.59
N LEU A 155 18.33 9.97 13.69
CA LEU A 155 18.00 9.13 14.85
C LEU A 155 19.25 8.42 15.44
N GLN A 156 20.42 9.08 15.37
CA GLN A 156 21.65 8.56 15.97
C GLN A 156 21.44 8.33 17.49
N GLY A 157 21.93 7.19 17.98
CA GLY A 157 21.77 6.81 19.39
C GLY A 157 20.44 6.15 19.75
N TRP A 158 19.46 6.12 18.81
CA TRP A 158 18.14 5.50 19.07
C TRP A 158 18.03 4.05 18.58
N GLY A 159 19.08 3.51 17.96
CA GLY A 159 19.07 2.17 17.34
C GLY A 159 18.64 1.04 18.26
N ASN A 160 19.03 1.08 19.54
CA ASN A 160 18.71 0.07 20.54
C ASN A 160 17.38 0.30 21.27
N LYS A 161 16.65 1.37 20.94
CA LYS A 161 15.34 1.67 21.50
C LYS A 161 14.24 0.90 20.79
N TYR A 162 13.08 0.80 21.43
CA TYR A 162 11.89 0.18 20.88
C TYR A 162 10.88 1.23 20.39
N ALA A 163 9.93 0.82 19.54
CA ALA A 163 8.95 1.73 18.95
C ALA A 163 8.19 2.54 20.02
N HIS A 164 7.83 1.95 21.16
CA HIS A 164 7.08 2.62 22.23
C HIS A 164 7.91 3.67 23.00
N GLU A 165 9.25 3.69 22.86
CA GLU A 165 10.13 4.68 23.44
C GLU A 165 10.31 5.92 22.53
N LEU A 166 9.74 5.89 21.31
CA LEU A 166 9.88 6.93 20.32
C LEU A 166 8.64 7.85 20.27
N SER A 167 8.85 9.12 20.00
CA SER A 167 7.74 10.01 19.63
C SER A 167 7.11 9.59 18.29
N GLY A 168 5.87 10.00 18.00
CA GLY A 168 5.20 9.69 16.75
C GLY A 168 5.99 10.14 15.50
N GLY A 169 6.61 11.32 15.55
CA GLY A 169 7.46 11.80 14.47
C GLY A 169 8.74 10.97 14.28
N MET A 170 9.32 10.45 15.37
CA MET A 170 10.46 9.53 15.28
C MET A 170 10.04 8.17 14.71
N GLN A 171 8.90 7.62 15.14
CA GLN A 171 8.34 6.39 14.59
C GLN A 171 8.08 6.52 13.08
N GLN A 172 7.58 7.69 12.64
CA GLN A 172 7.36 7.97 11.23
C GLN A 172 8.66 7.95 10.44
N ARG A 173 9.73 8.55 10.97
CA ARG A 173 11.07 8.54 10.34
C ARG A 173 11.69 7.15 10.27
N VAL A 174 11.43 6.28 11.24
CA VAL A 174 11.84 4.87 11.20
C VAL A 174 11.04 4.09 10.14
N GLY A 175 9.79 4.46 9.88
CA GLY A 175 8.92 3.81 8.90
C GLY A 175 9.13 4.25 7.44
N LEU A 176 10.02 5.23 7.18
CA LEU A 176 10.41 5.68 5.84
C LEU A 176 11.42 4.72 5.22
#